data_5d578eddde12fbe469b0a67a5b90b554
#
_entry.id   5d578eddde12fbe469b0a67a5b90b554
#
_cell.length_a   1.000
_cell.length_b   1.000
_cell.length_c   1.000
_cell.angle_alpha   90.00
_cell.angle_beta   90.00
_cell.angle_gamma   90.00
#
_symmetry.space_group_name_H-M   'P 1'
#
loop_
_entity.id
_entity.type
_entity.pdbx_description
1 polymer ?
#
loop_
_entity_poly.entity_id
_entity_poly.type
_entity_poly.pdbx_seq_one_letter_code
_entity_poly.pdbx_strand_id
1 'polypeptide(L)'
;MYEESETNMKEVICQYCGNKTEWVENKEIYGKNYGKSYMMYLCRPCDAYVGCHNNTRMPLGTLANKATRTWRKATHAVVDPLWKSGRMSRNGVYVILKRHFKEDVHVGESDIKRCKEIIDFIADHD
;
A
#
# COMPACT_ATOMS: atom_id res chain seq x y z
N MET A 1 14.29 -0.13 -18.76
CA MET A 1 15.55 -0.44 -18.07
C MET A 1 15.67 0.40 -16.81
N TYR A 2 16.08 -0.21 -15.74
CA TYR A 2 16.28 0.52 -14.48
C TYR A 2 17.65 1.17 -14.50
N GLU A 3 17.67 2.48 -14.32
CA GLU A 3 18.93 3.15 -14.14
C GLU A 3 19.34 3.03 -12.69
N GLU A 4 20.50 2.45 -12.47
CA GLU A 4 21.05 2.33 -11.14
C GLU A 4 22.27 3.22 -11.04
N SER A 5 22.11 4.24 -10.21
CA SER A 5 23.26 4.96 -9.74
C SER A 5 23.47 4.53 -8.29
N GLU A 6 24.64 4.05 -7.96
CA GLU A 6 24.96 3.63 -6.60
C GLU A 6 24.70 4.73 -5.59
N THR A 7 24.93 5.96 -5.99
CA THR A 7 24.71 7.12 -5.12
C THR A 7 23.24 7.40 -4.84
N ASN A 8 22.35 6.86 -5.69
CA ASN A 8 20.89 7.07 -5.57
C ASN A 8 20.16 5.82 -5.11
N MET A 9 20.86 4.73 -4.92
CA MET A 9 20.26 3.52 -4.42
C MET A 9 20.04 3.62 -2.93
N LYS A 10 18.82 3.94 -2.57
CA LYS A 10 18.40 3.85 -1.18
C LYS A 10 17.98 2.41 -0.92
N GLU A 11 18.58 1.82 0.08
CA GLU A 11 18.15 0.53 0.55
C GLU A 11 16.79 0.68 1.20
N VAL A 12 15.86 -0.19 0.84
CA VAL A 12 14.56 -0.24 1.49
C VAL A 12 14.67 -1.18 2.68
N ILE A 13 14.42 -0.63 3.84
CA ILE A 13 14.52 -1.36 5.11
C ILE A 13 13.12 -1.75 5.55
N CYS A 14 12.96 -2.98 6.02
CA CYS A 14 11.70 -3.43 6.57
C CYS A 14 11.43 -2.73 7.90
N GLN A 15 10.32 -2.02 8.00
CA GLN A 15 9.97 -1.30 9.23
C GLN A 15 9.58 -2.24 10.38
N TYR A 16 9.30 -3.51 10.10
CA TYR A 16 8.91 -4.47 11.14
C TYR A 16 10.09 -5.11 11.85
N CYS A 17 11.18 -5.35 11.14
CA CYS A 17 12.34 -6.05 11.71
C CYS A 17 13.66 -5.30 11.56
N GLY A 18 13.71 -4.22 10.79
CA GLY A 18 14.91 -3.42 10.59
C GLY A 18 15.93 -4.01 9.62
N ASN A 19 15.64 -5.13 8.99
CA ASN A 19 16.54 -5.75 8.03
C ASN A 19 16.35 -5.17 6.63
N LYS A 20 17.39 -5.31 5.80
CA LYS A 20 17.30 -4.98 4.38
C LYS A 20 16.28 -5.88 3.70
N THR A 21 15.51 -5.31 2.76
CA THR A 21 14.61 -6.08 1.92
C THR A 21 15.35 -6.60 0.70
N GLU A 22 14.78 -7.63 0.07
CA GLU A 22 15.25 -8.18 -1.19
C GLU A 22 14.50 -7.51 -2.34
N TRP A 23 15.20 -7.27 -3.43
CA TRP A 23 14.61 -6.80 -4.69
C TRP A 23 14.32 -8.04 -5.54
N VAL A 24 13.04 -8.41 -5.64
CA VAL A 24 12.63 -9.66 -6.26
C VAL A 24 11.50 -9.45 -7.27
N GLU A 25 11.34 -10.41 -8.17
CA GLU A 25 10.17 -10.43 -9.04
C GLU A 25 8.95 -10.87 -8.22
N ASN A 26 7.77 -10.37 -8.57
CA ASN A 26 6.57 -10.67 -7.80
C ASN A 26 6.13 -12.14 -7.90
N LYS A 27 6.68 -12.90 -8.85
CA LYS A 27 6.45 -14.34 -8.91
C LYS A 27 6.95 -15.07 -7.65
N GLU A 28 7.92 -14.50 -6.94
CA GLU A 28 8.41 -15.06 -5.67
C GLU A 28 7.34 -15.01 -4.59
N ILE A 29 6.35 -14.15 -4.77
CA ILE A 29 5.25 -13.97 -3.82
C ILE A 29 4.01 -14.69 -4.32
N TYR A 30 3.68 -14.53 -5.60
CA TYR A 30 2.41 -14.98 -6.17
C TYR A 30 2.49 -16.25 -7.01
N GLY A 31 3.70 -16.78 -7.24
CA GLY A 31 3.91 -17.95 -8.08
C GLY A 31 4.08 -17.66 -9.55
N LYS A 32 3.64 -16.52 -10.03
CA LYS A 32 3.89 -16.03 -11.40
C LYS A 32 3.91 -14.52 -11.39
N ASN A 33 4.50 -13.91 -12.43
CA ASN A 33 4.58 -12.46 -12.53
C ASN A 33 3.23 -11.87 -12.96
N TYR A 34 2.85 -10.78 -12.31
CA TYR A 34 1.64 -10.02 -12.61
C TYR A 34 2.00 -8.56 -12.90
N GLY A 35 1.20 -7.93 -13.74
CA GLY A 35 1.32 -6.51 -14.04
C GLY A 35 2.45 -6.20 -15.02
N LYS A 36 2.69 -4.92 -15.24
CA LYS A 36 3.71 -4.44 -16.16
C LYS A 36 5.08 -4.31 -15.52
N SER A 37 5.10 -4.12 -14.21
CA SER A 37 6.32 -3.95 -13.44
C SER A 37 6.36 -5.04 -12.38
N TYR A 38 7.29 -5.97 -12.53
CA TYR A 38 7.31 -7.19 -11.72
C TYR A 38 8.07 -7.07 -10.42
N MET A 39 8.91 -6.04 -10.29
CA MET A 39 9.85 -5.99 -9.18
C MET A 39 9.21 -5.45 -7.91
N MET A 40 9.57 -6.05 -6.81
CA MET A 40 9.05 -5.70 -5.49
C MET A 40 10.15 -5.78 -4.45
N TYR A 41 9.95 -5.08 -3.35
CA TYR A 41 10.78 -5.24 -2.16
C TYR A 41 10.11 -6.23 -1.23
N LEU A 42 10.85 -7.24 -0.81
CA LEU A 42 10.35 -8.34 0.01
C LEU A 42 11.20 -8.54 1.26
N CYS A 43 10.55 -8.60 2.41
CA CYS A 43 11.16 -9.09 3.63
C CYS A 43 10.57 -10.48 3.91
N ARG A 44 11.35 -11.53 3.67
CA ARG A 44 10.86 -12.92 3.83
C ARG A 44 10.50 -13.26 5.27
N PRO A 45 11.35 -12.93 6.27
CA PRO A 45 11.01 -13.25 7.65
C PRO A 45 9.69 -12.64 8.12
N CYS A 46 9.35 -11.44 7.64
CA CYS A 46 8.13 -10.75 8.06
C CYS A 46 6.94 -11.01 7.12
N ASP A 47 7.17 -11.69 6.00
CA ASP A 47 6.17 -11.83 4.95
C ASP A 47 5.58 -10.46 4.56
N ALA A 48 6.47 -9.47 4.47
CA ALA A 48 6.10 -8.09 4.18
C ALA A 48 6.68 -7.68 2.83
N TYR A 49 5.90 -6.97 2.03
CA TYR A 49 6.34 -6.55 0.71
C TYR A 49 5.65 -5.28 0.24
N VAL A 50 6.22 -4.66 -0.78
CA VAL A 50 5.67 -3.47 -1.43
C VAL A 50 6.10 -3.46 -2.89
N GLY A 51 5.17 -3.10 -3.78
CA GLY A 51 5.48 -2.91 -5.20
C GLY A 51 6.16 -1.57 -5.45
N CYS A 52 6.53 -1.34 -6.70
CA CYS A 52 7.19 -0.12 -7.12
C CYS A 52 6.39 0.61 -8.19
N HIS A 53 6.66 1.90 -8.34
CA HIS A 53 6.16 2.66 -9.49
C HIS A 53 6.72 2.02 -10.77
N ASN A 54 5.92 2.06 -11.85
CA ASN A 54 6.28 1.41 -13.12
C ASN A 54 7.70 1.78 -13.57
N ASN A 55 8.49 0.74 -13.87
CA ASN A 55 9.86 0.89 -14.38
C ASN A 55 10.78 1.70 -13.49
N THR A 56 10.55 1.68 -12.19
CA THR A 56 11.42 2.35 -11.23
C THR A 56 11.74 1.42 -10.06
N ARG A 57 12.71 1.83 -9.26
CA ARG A 57 13.02 1.18 -7.98
C ARG A 57 12.36 1.91 -6.80
N MET A 58 11.53 2.91 -7.08
CA MET A 58 10.86 3.68 -6.05
C MET A 58 9.65 2.90 -5.51
N PRO A 59 9.64 2.56 -4.23
CA PRO A 59 8.51 1.82 -3.66
C PRO A 59 7.25 2.68 -3.63
N LEU A 60 6.10 2.02 -3.79
CA LEU A 60 4.80 2.69 -3.73
C LEU A 60 4.43 3.20 -2.33
N GLY A 61 5.16 2.75 -1.32
CA GLY A 61 4.91 3.12 0.07
C GLY A 61 5.78 2.26 0.97
N THR A 62 5.32 2.01 2.16
CA THR A 62 6.00 1.10 3.09
C THR A 62 5.59 -0.35 2.85
N LEU A 63 6.42 -1.29 3.29
CA LEU A 63 6.06 -2.70 3.21
C LEU A 63 4.78 -2.96 4.02
N ALA A 64 4.05 -3.97 3.60
CA ALA A 64 2.87 -4.41 4.33
C ALA A 64 3.01 -5.89 4.67
N ASN A 65 2.97 -6.21 5.96
CA ASN A 65 2.90 -7.59 6.40
C ASN A 65 1.46 -8.11 6.25
N LYS A 66 1.25 -9.38 6.56
CA LYS A 66 -0.06 -10.00 6.37
C LYS A 66 -1.17 -9.26 7.13
N ALA A 67 -0.92 -8.87 8.38
CA ALA A 67 -1.91 -8.14 9.18
C ALA A 67 -2.28 -6.81 8.54
N THR A 68 -1.28 -6.05 8.07
CA THR A 68 -1.52 -4.76 7.41
C THR A 68 -2.30 -4.96 6.12
N ARG A 69 -1.94 -5.96 5.31
CA ARG A 69 -2.66 -6.25 4.07
C ARG A 69 -4.13 -6.61 4.34
N THR A 70 -4.37 -7.38 5.40
CA THR A 70 -5.73 -7.75 5.81
C THR A 70 -6.55 -6.53 6.19
N TRP A 71 -5.97 -5.61 6.98
CA TRP A 71 -6.64 -4.37 7.35
C TRP A 71 -6.88 -3.44 6.16
N ARG A 72 -5.96 -3.38 5.22
CA ARG A 72 -6.16 -2.59 3.99
C ARG A 72 -7.31 -3.15 3.17
N LYS A 73 -7.42 -4.47 3.04
CA LYS A 73 -8.55 -5.11 2.35
C LYS A 73 -9.88 -4.79 3.05
N ALA A 74 -9.91 -4.90 4.37
CA ALA A 74 -11.10 -4.58 5.15
C ALA A 74 -11.52 -3.13 4.98
N THR A 75 -10.55 -2.22 4.93
CA THR A 75 -10.80 -0.80 4.74
C THR A 75 -11.34 -0.52 3.34
N HIS A 76 -10.76 -1.11 2.30
CA HIS A 76 -11.29 -1.00 0.94
C HIS A 76 -12.73 -1.54 0.85
N ALA A 77 -13.02 -2.63 1.55
CA ALA A 77 -14.37 -3.20 1.56
C ALA A 77 -15.41 -2.25 2.15
N VAL A 78 -15.00 -1.31 2.99
CA VAL A 78 -15.87 -0.28 3.58
C VAL A 78 -15.91 0.98 2.72
N VAL A 79 -14.77 1.40 2.18
CA VAL A 79 -14.64 2.65 1.41
C VAL A 79 -15.20 2.51 0.00
N ASP A 80 -14.84 1.45 -0.70
CA ASP A 80 -15.13 1.32 -2.13
C ASP A 80 -16.63 1.28 -2.47
N PRO A 81 -17.51 0.66 -1.68
CA PRO A 81 -18.95 0.69 -1.96
C PRO A 81 -19.52 2.10 -2.03
N LEU A 82 -18.92 3.07 -1.34
CA LEU A 82 -19.41 4.45 -1.34
C LEU A 82 -19.36 5.08 -2.73
N TRP A 83 -18.36 4.72 -3.53
CA TRP A 83 -18.25 5.25 -4.90
C TRP A 83 -18.64 4.22 -5.96
N LYS A 84 -18.47 2.93 -5.72
CA LYS A 84 -18.92 1.89 -6.66
C LYS A 84 -20.43 1.83 -6.80
N SER A 85 -21.17 2.18 -5.74
CA SER A 85 -22.62 2.22 -5.77
C SER A 85 -23.19 3.43 -6.53
N GLY A 86 -22.33 4.38 -6.91
CA GLY A 86 -22.76 5.61 -7.57
C GLY A 86 -23.26 6.70 -6.63
N ARG A 87 -23.21 6.48 -5.31
CA ARG A 87 -23.65 7.47 -4.31
C ARG A 87 -22.74 8.69 -4.29
N MET A 88 -21.45 8.48 -4.53
CA MET A 88 -20.43 9.52 -4.54
C MET A 88 -19.39 9.18 -5.60
N SER A 89 -18.65 10.17 -6.07
CA SER A 89 -17.47 9.89 -6.89
C SER A 89 -16.34 9.36 -6.00
N ARG A 90 -15.45 8.57 -6.58
CA ARG A 90 -14.27 8.10 -5.85
C ARG A 90 -13.46 9.28 -5.30
N ASN A 91 -13.27 10.31 -6.13
CA ASN A 91 -12.55 11.51 -5.70
C ASN A 91 -13.27 12.21 -4.53
N GLY A 92 -14.60 12.27 -4.56
CA GLY A 92 -15.40 12.86 -3.49
C GLY A 92 -15.22 12.15 -2.16
N VAL A 93 -15.15 10.82 -2.16
CA VAL A 93 -14.90 10.05 -0.95
C VAL A 93 -13.55 10.42 -0.35
N TYR A 94 -12.50 10.48 -1.16
CA TYR A 94 -11.16 10.80 -0.66
C TYR A 94 -11.01 12.27 -0.24
N VAL A 95 -11.79 13.19 -0.83
CA VAL A 95 -11.85 14.57 -0.37
C VAL A 95 -12.41 14.64 1.06
N ILE A 96 -13.45 13.87 1.34
CA ILE A 96 -14.03 13.82 2.69
C ILE A 96 -13.02 13.25 3.70
N LEU A 97 -12.33 12.18 3.34
CA LEU A 97 -11.31 11.58 4.20
C LEU A 97 -10.17 12.57 4.47
N LYS A 98 -9.72 13.26 3.43
CA LYS A 98 -8.68 14.29 3.57
C LYS A 98 -9.10 15.39 4.53
N ARG A 99 -10.33 15.86 4.44
CA ARG A 99 -10.85 16.90 5.34
C ARG A 99 -10.90 16.44 6.79
N HIS A 100 -11.32 15.20 7.00
CA HIS A 100 -11.40 14.65 8.35
C HIS A 100 -10.03 14.46 8.98
N PHE A 101 -9.12 13.84 8.25
CA PHE A 101 -7.77 13.52 8.76
C PHE A 101 -6.76 14.65 8.59
N LYS A 102 -7.11 15.69 7.83
CA LYS A 102 -6.27 16.88 7.56
C LYS A 102 -4.97 16.55 6.84
N GLU A 103 -4.96 15.46 6.08
CA GLU A 103 -3.84 15.03 5.25
C GLU A 103 -4.36 14.12 4.15
N ASP A 104 -3.56 13.91 3.11
CA ASP A 104 -3.93 12.97 2.06
C ASP A 104 -4.07 11.56 2.63
N VAL A 105 -5.13 10.88 2.21
CA VAL A 105 -5.44 9.53 2.66
C VAL A 105 -5.36 8.57 1.48
N HIS A 106 -4.52 7.54 1.63
CA HIS A 106 -4.37 6.47 0.64
C HIS A 106 -4.54 5.14 1.37
N VAL A 107 -5.68 4.49 1.16
CA VAL A 107 -5.97 3.21 1.85
C VAL A 107 -4.86 2.19 1.59
N GLY A 108 -4.37 2.11 0.35
CA GLY A 108 -3.30 1.17 -0.02
C GLY A 108 -1.94 1.46 0.62
N GLU A 109 -1.77 2.58 1.28
CA GLU A 109 -0.54 2.97 1.97
C GLU A 109 -0.75 3.14 3.47
N SER A 110 -1.97 2.94 3.95
CA SER A 110 -2.31 3.15 5.35
C SER A 110 -1.79 2.03 6.24
N ASP A 111 -1.36 2.40 7.45
CA ASP A 111 -1.03 1.42 8.48
C ASP A 111 -2.33 0.92 9.15
N ILE A 112 -2.19 -0.04 10.05
CA ILE A 112 -3.34 -0.65 10.73
C ILE A 112 -4.12 0.39 11.53
N LYS A 113 -3.44 1.28 12.22
CA LYS A 113 -4.08 2.33 13.00
C LYS A 113 -4.96 3.21 12.13
N ARG A 114 -4.41 3.68 10.98
CA ARG A 114 -5.17 4.52 10.05
C ARG A 114 -6.33 3.74 9.42
N CYS A 115 -6.14 2.48 9.10
CA CYS A 115 -7.22 1.65 8.58
C CYS A 115 -8.40 1.58 9.56
N LYS A 116 -8.12 1.35 10.84
CA LYS A 116 -9.14 1.33 11.87
C LYS A 116 -9.86 2.66 12.00
N GLU A 117 -9.09 3.76 11.95
CA GLU A 117 -9.65 5.11 12.01
C GLU A 117 -10.59 5.40 10.85
N ILE A 118 -10.23 4.98 9.64
CA ILE A 118 -11.05 5.16 8.45
C ILE A 118 -12.36 4.37 8.58
N ILE A 119 -12.27 3.11 8.99
CA ILE A 119 -13.44 2.25 9.16
C ILE A 119 -14.41 2.85 10.18
N ASP A 120 -13.89 3.29 11.32
CA ASP A 120 -14.69 3.90 12.38
C ASP A 120 -15.35 5.20 11.91
N PHE A 121 -14.61 6.03 11.19
CA PHE A 121 -15.15 7.28 10.65
C PHE A 121 -16.34 7.03 9.71
N ILE A 122 -16.20 6.05 8.80
CA ILE A 122 -17.25 5.74 7.85
C ILE A 122 -18.45 5.13 8.56
N ALA A 123 -18.24 4.25 9.53
CA ALA A 123 -19.31 3.67 10.32
C ALA A 123 -20.12 4.73 11.06
N ASP A 124 -19.47 5.76 11.58
CA ASP A 124 -20.12 6.84 12.31
C ASP A 124 -20.90 7.80 11.42
N HIS A 125 -20.61 7.82 10.12
CA HIS A 125 -21.20 8.76 9.17
C HIS A 125 -22.08 8.09 8.11
N ASP A 126 -22.32 6.82 8.26
CA ASP A 126 -23.12 6.05 7.32
C ASP A 126 -24.62 6.17 7.62
#